data_8548d3282c8c0735308db9ef1701b9d4
#
_entry.id   8548d3282c8c0735308db9ef1701b9d4
#
_cell.length_a   1.000
_cell.length_b   1.000
_cell.length_c   1.000
_cell.angle_alpha   90.00
_cell.angle_beta   90.00
_cell.angle_gamma   90.00
#
_symmetry.space_group_name_H-M   'P 1'
#
loop_
_entity.id
_entity.type
_entity.pdbx_description
1 polymer ?
#
loop_
_entity_poly.entity_id
_entity_poly.type
_entity_poly.pdbx_seq_one_letter_code
_entity_poly.pdbx_strand_id
1 'polypeptide(L)'
;MTSIALMGAGGKMGCRITDNMKDHPEFNMYYIEVSPQGIANLEQRGVKTTPMHDAFLAADAVILAIPDKLIGDITHEVIPLLRPKTMVIGLDPAAAYAEVMPIREDLTYFVSHPCHPPLFNDETTPEARTDWFGGVHAKQHIVSALYHGSEEDYAKGDAIARAMYAPVMNNYRITVEQMAILEPALVETFAATVITAIKEALDLSVQMGLPEEAAREFLFGHIRIELAIIFGFAGFPFSDGAKLAIKNAYDKIFRPDWKENIMNLDALKVSVAEITHSLK
;
A
#
# COMPACT_ATOMS: atom_id res chain seq x y z
N MET A 1 17.00 -16.46 -14.34
CA MET A 1 15.77 -15.67 -14.57
C MET A 1 14.72 -16.25 -13.64
N THR A 2 14.13 -15.44 -12.76
CA THR A 2 13.10 -15.88 -11.81
C THR A 2 11.73 -15.84 -12.48
N SER A 3 10.99 -16.91 -12.39
CA SER A 3 9.63 -17.02 -12.95
C SER A 3 8.60 -16.54 -11.92
N ILE A 4 7.71 -15.62 -12.31
CA ILE A 4 6.76 -14.97 -11.41
C ILE A 4 5.34 -15.08 -11.99
N ALA A 5 4.42 -15.62 -11.19
CA ALA A 5 2.99 -15.61 -11.50
C ALA A 5 2.35 -14.39 -10.80
N LEU A 6 1.69 -13.53 -11.56
CA LEU A 6 0.96 -12.37 -11.03
C LEU A 6 -0.54 -12.65 -11.10
N MET A 7 -1.16 -12.85 -9.94
CA MET A 7 -2.61 -13.03 -9.81
C MET A 7 -3.32 -11.68 -9.73
N GLY A 8 -4.45 -11.53 -10.41
CA GLY A 8 -5.15 -10.25 -10.54
C GLY A 8 -4.38 -9.24 -11.39
N ALA A 9 -3.67 -9.75 -12.40
CA ALA A 9 -2.72 -8.99 -13.22
C ALA A 9 -3.34 -7.81 -13.96
N GLY A 10 -4.62 -7.86 -14.28
CA GLY A 10 -5.38 -6.80 -14.97
C GLY A 10 -6.08 -5.82 -14.02
N GLY A 11 -5.99 -6.02 -12.70
CA GLY A 11 -6.49 -5.09 -11.68
C GLY A 11 -5.63 -3.83 -11.55
N LYS A 12 -6.02 -2.90 -10.67
CA LYS A 12 -5.32 -1.62 -10.48
C LYS A 12 -3.82 -1.81 -10.15
N MET A 13 -3.51 -2.61 -9.13
CA MET A 13 -2.12 -2.90 -8.77
C MET A 13 -1.46 -3.86 -9.74
N GLY A 14 -2.19 -4.88 -10.21
CA GLY A 14 -1.69 -5.83 -11.19
C GLY A 14 -1.20 -5.15 -12.48
N CYS A 15 -1.93 -4.17 -13.00
CA CYS A 15 -1.51 -3.39 -14.18
C CYS A 15 -0.19 -2.62 -13.94
N ARG A 16 -0.02 -2.01 -12.77
CA ARG A 16 1.22 -1.28 -12.43
C ARG A 16 2.42 -2.22 -12.34
N ILE A 17 2.23 -3.36 -11.68
CA ILE A 17 3.26 -4.41 -11.59
C ILE A 17 3.57 -4.96 -12.98
N THR A 18 2.55 -5.19 -13.81
CA THR A 18 2.73 -5.62 -15.20
C THR A 18 3.57 -4.61 -15.99
N ASP A 19 3.24 -3.31 -15.89
CA ASP A 19 3.97 -2.26 -16.61
C ASP A 19 5.45 -2.20 -16.19
N ASN A 20 5.77 -2.42 -14.91
CA ASN A 20 7.13 -2.41 -14.40
C ASN A 20 7.93 -3.69 -14.72
N MET A 21 7.26 -4.84 -14.83
CA MET A 21 7.95 -6.13 -14.85
C MET A 21 7.91 -6.86 -16.20
N LYS A 22 6.99 -6.50 -17.11
CA LYS A 22 6.79 -7.25 -18.38
C LYS A 22 8.04 -7.34 -19.26
N ASP A 23 8.89 -6.32 -19.24
CA ASP A 23 10.11 -6.24 -20.04
C ASP A 23 11.37 -6.32 -19.17
N HIS A 24 11.24 -6.71 -17.89
CA HIS A 24 12.37 -6.76 -16.97
C HIS A 24 13.29 -7.95 -17.27
N PRO A 25 14.60 -7.74 -17.45
CA PRO A 25 15.51 -8.79 -17.95
C PRO A 25 15.72 -9.96 -17.00
N GLU A 26 15.45 -9.79 -15.70
CA GLU A 26 15.68 -10.81 -14.67
C GLU A 26 14.44 -11.66 -14.36
N PHE A 27 13.24 -11.25 -14.84
CA PHE A 27 11.99 -11.90 -14.52
C PHE A 27 11.27 -12.43 -15.77
N ASN A 28 10.66 -13.60 -15.62
CA ASN A 28 9.76 -14.19 -16.61
C ASN A 28 8.34 -14.18 -16.01
N MET A 29 7.44 -13.42 -16.61
CA MET A 29 6.12 -13.13 -16.05
C MET A 29 5.04 -14.02 -16.63
N TYR A 30 4.18 -14.57 -15.75
CA TYR A 30 2.94 -15.27 -16.06
C TYR A 30 1.76 -14.49 -15.49
N TYR A 31 0.80 -14.10 -16.31
CA TYR A 31 -0.31 -13.22 -15.94
C TYR A 31 -1.59 -14.01 -15.73
N ILE A 32 -2.10 -14.06 -14.51
CA ILE A 32 -3.35 -14.74 -14.15
C ILE A 32 -4.42 -13.69 -13.95
N GLU A 33 -5.47 -13.75 -14.77
CA GLU A 33 -6.61 -12.84 -14.70
C GLU A 33 -7.87 -13.58 -15.18
N VAL A 34 -9.00 -13.32 -14.52
CA VAL A 34 -10.28 -13.97 -14.81
C VAL A 34 -11.37 -12.99 -15.25
N SER A 35 -11.24 -11.71 -14.87
CA SER A 35 -12.25 -10.72 -15.23
C SER A 35 -12.10 -10.25 -16.67
N PRO A 36 -13.20 -10.10 -17.43
CA PRO A 36 -13.13 -9.61 -18.81
C PRO A 36 -12.44 -8.24 -18.94
N GLN A 37 -12.69 -7.33 -17.97
CA GLN A 37 -12.05 -6.02 -17.96
C GLN A 37 -10.55 -6.13 -17.68
N GLY A 38 -10.14 -6.98 -16.75
CA GLY A 38 -8.71 -7.21 -16.45
C GLY A 38 -7.97 -7.82 -17.65
N ILE A 39 -8.58 -8.78 -18.35
CA ILE A 39 -8.02 -9.36 -19.58
C ILE A 39 -7.82 -8.27 -20.64
N ALA A 40 -8.82 -7.43 -20.88
CA ALA A 40 -8.71 -6.32 -21.83
C ALA A 40 -7.60 -5.31 -21.41
N ASN A 41 -7.41 -5.05 -20.11
CA ASN A 41 -6.35 -4.21 -19.61
C ASN A 41 -4.94 -4.79 -19.90
N LEU A 42 -4.80 -6.12 -19.83
CA LEU A 42 -3.54 -6.82 -20.17
C LEU A 42 -3.27 -6.81 -21.68
N GLU A 43 -4.30 -7.04 -22.51
CA GLU A 43 -4.19 -6.97 -23.97
C GLU A 43 -3.71 -5.58 -24.43
N GLN A 44 -4.21 -4.50 -23.82
CA GLN A 44 -3.76 -3.12 -24.10
C GLN A 44 -2.27 -2.91 -23.77
N ARG A 45 -1.70 -3.71 -22.85
CA ARG A 45 -0.28 -3.71 -22.46
C ARG A 45 0.57 -4.65 -23.31
N GLY A 46 -0.03 -5.32 -24.28
CA GLY A 46 0.63 -6.27 -25.18
C GLY A 46 0.99 -7.59 -24.51
N VAL A 47 0.37 -7.93 -23.37
CA VAL A 47 0.58 -9.20 -22.67
C VAL A 47 -0.67 -10.07 -22.70
N LYS A 48 -0.49 -11.38 -22.59
CA LYS A 48 -1.58 -12.36 -22.62
C LYS A 48 -1.68 -13.07 -21.27
N THR A 49 -2.89 -13.49 -20.93
CA THR A 49 -3.12 -14.33 -19.75
C THR A 49 -2.52 -15.72 -19.92
N THR A 50 -2.10 -16.29 -18.82
CA THR A 50 -1.61 -17.66 -18.69
C THR A 50 -2.61 -18.46 -17.86
N PRO A 51 -2.97 -19.70 -18.24
CA PRO A 51 -3.76 -20.58 -17.39
C PRO A 51 -3.10 -20.73 -16.01
N MET A 52 -3.89 -20.63 -14.95
CA MET A 52 -3.39 -20.61 -13.57
C MET A 52 -2.53 -21.84 -13.23
N HIS A 53 -2.96 -23.02 -13.65
CA HIS A 53 -2.19 -24.24 -13.41
C HIS A 53 -0.80 -24.20 -14.04
N ASP A 54 -0.70 -23.75 -15.31
CA ASP A 54 0.57 -23.67 -16.02
C ASP A 54 1.51 -22.63 -15.40
N ALA A 55 0.95 -21.49 -14.97
CA ALA A 55 1.69 -20.46 -14.28
C ALA A 55 2.28 -20.97 -12.95
N PHE A 56 1.50 -21.72 -12.15
CA PHE A 56 1.98 -22.25 -10.87
C PHE A 56 3.04 -23.35 -11.02
N LEU A 57 2.94 -24.17 -12.05
CA LEU A 57 3.97 -25.16 -12.37
C LEU A 57 5.31 -24.53 -12.76
N ALA A 58 5.30 -23.32 -13.29
CA ALA A 58 6.49 -22.62 -13.74
C ALA A 58 7.05 -21.63 -12.70
N ALA A 59 6.19 -21.08 -11.83
CA ALA A 59 6.54 -19.94 -10.98
C ALA A 59 7.46 -20.30 -9.81
N ASP A 60 8.47 -19.46 -9.58
CA ASP A 60 9.31 -19.41 -8.38
C ASP A 60 8.74 -18.45 -7.32
N ALA A 61 7.87 -17.53 -7.75
CA ALA A 61 7.13 -16.63 -6.87
C ALA A 61 5.70 -16.39 -7.42
N VAL A 62 4.75 -16.19 -6.52
CA VAL A 62 3.36 -15.83 -6.83
C VAL A 62 3.03 -14.52 -6.12
N ILE A 63 2.66 -13.50 -6.88
CA ILE A 63 2.24 -12.20 -6.36
C ILE A 63 0.71 -12.16 -6.31
N LEU A 64 0.15 -11.82 -5.15
CA LEU A 64 -1.28 -11.75 -4.88
C LEU A 64 -1.79 -10.31 -5.05
N ALA A 65 -2.04 -9.86 -6.29
CA ALA A 65 -2.63 -8.54 -6.58
C ALA A 65 -4.16 -8.63 -6.66
N ILE A 66 -4.77 -9.28 -5.68
CA ILE A 66 -6.22 -9.52 -5.55
C ILE A 66 -6.78 -8.77 -4.34
N PRO A 67 -8.09 -8.48 -4.30
CA PRO A 67 -8.69 -7.79 -3.15
C PRO A 67 -8.49 -8.53 -1.82
N ASP A 68 -8.16 -7.80 -0.75
CA ASP A 68 -7.80 -8.36 0.57
C ASP A 68 -8.85 -9.31 1.13
N LYS A 69 -10.12 -8.98 0.98
CA LYS A 69 -11.26 -9.82 1.39
C LYS A 69 -11.34 -11.19 0.73
N LEU A 70 -10.64 -11.37 -0.39
CA LEU A 70 -10.61 -12.63 -1.16
C LEU A 70 -9.33 -13.42 -0.91
N ILE A 71 -8.31 -12.84 -0.28
CA ILE A 71 -7.00 -13.47 -0.12
C ILE A 71 -7.14 -14.78 0.67
N GLY A 72 -7.90 -14.78 1.78
CA GLY A 72 -8.11 -15.98 2.60
C GLY A 72 -8.66 -17.14 1.77
N ASP A 73 -9.80 -16.94 1.12
CA ASP A 73 -10.48 -18.00 0.34
C ASP A 73 -9.59 -18.47 -0.82
N ILE A 74 -9.05 -17.54 -1.60
CA ILE A 74 -8.23 -17.86 -2.77
C ILE A 74 -6.94 -18.58 -2.36
N THR A 75 -6.28 -18.17 -1.28
CA THR A 75 -5.04 -18.83 -0.85
C THR A 75 -5.25 -20.24 -0.34
N HIS A 76 -6.41 -20.55 0.25
CA HIS A 76 -6.78 -21.94 0.60
C HIS A 76 -6.88 -22.85 -0.63
N GLU A 77 -7.29 -22.32 -1.77
CA GLU A 77 -7.35 -23.07 -3.03
C GLU A 77 -5.99 -23.14 -3.73
N VAL A 78 -5.23 -22.06 -3.69
CA VAL A 78 -4.01 -21.87 -4.51
C VAL A 78 -2.76 -22.47 -3.85
N ILE A 79 -2.56 -22.24 -2.55
CA ILE A 79 -1.35 -22.67 -1.83
C ILE A 79 -1.08 -24.19 -1.95
N PRO A 80 -2.09 -25.08 -1.88
CA PRO A 80 -1.87 -26.51 -2.11
C PRO A 80 -1.31 -26.87 -3.50
N LEU A 81 -1.53 -26.02 -4.50
CA LEU A 81 -1.11 -26.26 -5.89
C LEU A 81 0.31 -25.78 -6.18
N LEU A 82 0.90 -24.99 -5.29
CA LEU A 82 2.23 -24.42 -5.51
C LEU A 82 3.33 -25.45 -5.32
N ARG A 83 4.42 -25.30 -6.09
CA ARG A 83 5.60 -26.13 -5.95
C ARG A 83 6.32 -25.84 -4.60
N PRO A 84 7.03 -26.82 -4.02
CA PRO A 84 7.94 -26.55 -2.91
C PRO A 84 8.90 -25.40 -3.24
N LYS A 85 9.23 -24.58 -2.24
CA LYS A 85 10.10 -23.40 -2.33
C LYS A 85 9.54 -22.23 -3.15
N THR A 86 8.29 -22.26 -3.57
CA THR A 86 7.64 -21.10 -4.17
C THR A 86 7.46 -20.01 -3.10
N MET A 87 7.74 -18.76 -3.46
CA MET A 87 7.49 -17.59 -2.60
C MET A 87 6.08 -17.04 -2.88
N VAL A 88 5.30 -16.84 -1.84
CA VAL A 88 3.99 -16.15 -1.90
C VAL A 88 4.20 -14.70 -1.44
N ILE A 89 3.85 -13.74 -2.30
CA ILE A 89 4.05 -12.31 -2.03
C ILE A 89 2.70 -11.62 -1.89
N GLY A 90 2.39 -11.16 -0.67
CA GLY A 90 1.27 -10.27 -0.38
C GLY A 90 1.63 -8.81 -0.64
N LEU A 91 0.66 -8.02 -1.08
CA LEU A 91 0.83 -6.58 -1.33
C LEU A 91 0.35 -5.72 -0.15
N ASP A 92 -0.31 -6.34 0.82
CA ASP A 92 -0.86 -5.73 2.03
C ASP A 92 -0.63 -6.63 3.25
N PRO A 93 -0.42 -6.09 4.47
CA PRO A 93 -0.18 -6.87 5.67
C PRO A 93 -1.44 -7.55 6.24
N ALA A 94 -2.65 -7.10 5.90
CA ALA A 94 -3.87 -7.48 6.60
C ALA A 94 -4.09 -9.00 6.62
N ALA A 95 -3.97 -9.67 5.48
CA ALA A 95 -4.18 -11.12 5.38
C ALA A 95 -3.12 -11.94 6.15
N ALA A 96 -1.86 -11.47 6.17
CA ALA A 96 -0.78 -12.10 6.92
C ALA A 96 -0.95 -11.85 8.43
N TYR A 97 -1.31 -10.63 8.83
CA TYR A 97 -1.53 -10.28 10.23
C TYR A 97 -2.76 -10.95 10.84
N ALA A 98 -3.83 -11.11 10.06
CA ALA A 98 -5.04 -11.84 10.46
C ALA A 98 -4.88 -13.37 10.40
N GLU A 99 -3.72 -13.88 9.94
CA GLU A 99 -3.43 -15.30 9.80
C GLU A 99 -4.49 -16.08 8.95
N VAL A 100 -5.10 -15.40 7.96
CA VAL A 100 -6.11 -16.01 7.10
C VAL A 100 -5.52 -16.81 5.94
N MET A 101 -4.24 -16.68 5.67
CA MET A 101 -3.53 -17.48 4.67
C MET A 101 -3.00 -18.77 5.29
N PRO A 102 -3.24 -19.94 4.68
CA PRO A 102 -2.66 -21.18 5.17
C PRO A 102 -1.14 -21.19 4.99
N ILE A 103 -0.41 -21.56 6.03
CA ILE A 103 1.05 -21.67 5.99
C ILE A 103 1.45 -23.10 5.63
N ARG A 104 2.27 -23.25 4.60
CA ARG A 104 2.99 -24.47 4.24
C ARG A 104 4.47 -24.27 4.51
N GLU A 105 5.07 -25.14 5.30
CA GLU A 105 6.45 -25.07 5.78
C GLU A 105 7.51 -25.07 4.65
N ASP A 106 7.15 -25.62 3.50
CA ASP A 106 8.02 -25.69 2.32
C ASP A 106 7.89 -24.51 1.36
N LEU A 107 7.12 -23.47 1.74
CA LEU A 107 6.95 -22.24 0.99
C LEU A 107 7.54 -21.05 1.77
N THR A 108 7.84 -19.99 1.05
CA THR A 108 8.19 -18.69 1.64
C THR A 108 6.99 -17.74 1.57
N TYR A 109 6.80 -16.93 2.61
CA TYR A 109 5.79 -15.88 2.63
C TYR A 109 6.43 -14.53 2.88
N PHE A 110 6.20 -13.62 1.96
CA PHE A 110 6.76 -12.28 1.95
C PHE A 110 5.66 -11.25 1.76
N VAL A 111 5.75 -10.11 2.42
CA VAL A 111 4.79 -9.01 2.26
C VAL A 111 5.57 -7.75 1.90
N SER A 112 5.10 -7.00 0.92
CA SER A 112 5.68 -5.71 0.58
C SER A 112 4.60 -4.70 0.20
N HIS A 113 4.72 -3.49 0.74
CA HIS A 113 3.76 -2.41 0.51
C HIS A 113 4.47 -1.11 0.11
N PRO A 114 3.93 -0.34 -0.87
CA PRO A 114 4.51 0.94 -1.26
C PRO A 114 4.19 2.03 -0.22
N CYS A 115 5.18 2.89 0.07
CA CYS A 115 4.95 4.08 0.91
C CYS A 115 4.33 5.24 0.12
N HIS A 116 4.15 5.10 -1.20
CA HIS A 116 3.81 6.15 -2.14
C HIS A 116 4.88 7.28 -2.22
N PRO A 117 4.81 8.19 -3.20
CA PRO A 117 5.78 9.27 -3.32
C PRO A 117 5.78 10.16 -2.09
N PRO A 118 6.95 10.54 -1.57
CA PRO A 118 7.04 11.41 -0.41
C PRO A 118 6.33 12.75 -0.62
N LEU A 119 5.67 13.25 0.42
CA LEU A 119 4.98 14.55 0.40
C LEU A 119 5.93 15.71 0.03
N PHE A 120 7.16 15.67 0.54
CA PHE A 120 8.25 16.61 0.22
C PHE A 120 9.27 15.89 -0.65
N ASN A 121 8.91 15.68 -1.92
CA ASN A 121 9.78 15.06 -2.90
C ASN A 121 10.51 16.10 -3.76
N ASP A 122 11.49 15.63 -4.54
CA ASP A 122 12.31 16.41 -5.46
C ASP A 122 12.00 16.10 -6.94
N GLU A 123 10.81 15.58 -7.23
CA GLU A 123 10.37 15.27 -8.59
C GLU A 123 10.26 16.54 -9.44
N THR A 124 10.82 16.50 -10.63
CA THR A 124 10.94 17.68 -11.49
C THR A 124 10.04 17.64 -12.72
N THR A 125 9.65 16.44 -13.19
CA THR A 125 8.80 16.29 -14.36
C THR A 125 7.32 16.35 -14.01
N PRO A 126 6.46 16.88 -14.90
CA PRO A 126 5.02 16.90 -14.68
C PRO A 126 4.43 15.49 -14.44
N GLU A 127 4.91 14.50 -15.18
CA GLU A 127 4.46 13.11 -15.09
C GLU A 127 4.75 12.52 -13.72
N ALA A 128 5.95 12.72 -13.17
CA ALA A 128 6.31 12.26 -11.84
C ALA A 128 5.54 13.00 -10.74
N ARG A 129 5.31 14.32 -10.91
CA ARG A 129 4.53 15.11 -9.94
C ARG A 129 3.07 14.73 -9.88
N THR A 130 2.52 14.11 -10.89
CA THR A 130 1.12 13.66 -10.97
C THR A 130 0.98 12.14 -10.84
N ASP A 131 2.05 11.42 -10.68
CA ASP A 131 2.03 10.00 -10.31
C ASP A 131 1.82 9.85 -8.81
N TRP A 132 0.60 10.17 -8.34
CA TRP A 132 0.22 10.17 -6.92
C TRP A 132 0.42 8.83 -6.24
N PHE A 133 0.34 7.75 -7.00
CA PHE A 133 0.50 6.40 -6.48
C PHE A 133 1.97 5.97 -6.41
N GLY A 134 2.82 6.59 -7.24
CA GLY A 134 4.20 6.18 -7.42
C GLY A 134 4.38 4.88 -8.21
N GLY A 135 5.63 4.51 -8.44
CA GLY A 135 5.97 3.24 -9.08
C GLY A 135 5.72 3.18 -10.59
N VAL A 136 5.63 4.33 -11.26
CA VAL A 136 5.66 4.46 -12.72
C VAL A 136 6.66 5.57 -13.11
N HIS A 137 6.40 6.79 -12.70
CA HIS A 137 7.26 7.96 -12.96
C HIS A 137 7.88 8.50 -11.67
N ALA A 138 7.10 8.56 -10.59
CA ALA A 138 7.56 9.04 -9.29
C ALA A 138 8.25 7.94 -8.50
N LYS A 139 9.42 8.27 -7.94
CA LYS A 139 10.12 7.39 -7.00
C LYS A 139 9.44 7.34 -5.65
N GLN A 140 9.54 6.19 -4.99
CA GLN A 140 8.92 5.94 -3.68
C GLN A 140 9.79 5.07 -2.80
N HIS A 141 9.53 5.10 -1.50
CA HIS A 141 10.00 4.07 -0.58
C HIS A 141 9.03 2.89 -0.58
N ILE A 142 9.49 1.75 -0.12
CA ILE A 142 8.65 0.59 0.18
C ILE A 142 9.00 0.04 1.55
N VAL A 143 8.08 -0.70 2.13
CA VAL A 143 8.30 -1.52 3.33
C VAL A 143 8.15 -2.98 2.96
N SER A 144 8.93 -3.86 3.60
CA SER A 144 8.85 -5.30 3.35
C SER A 144 9.05 -6.12 4.62
N ALA A 145 8.34 -7.23 4.70
CA ALA A 145 8.41 -8.18 5.80
C ALA A 145 8.57 -9.61 5.29
N LEU A 146 9.47 -10.37 5.88
CA LEU A 146 9.48 -11.82 5.76
C LEU A 146 8.54 -12.39 6.82
N TYR A 147 7.44 -13.00 6.38
CA TYR A 147 6.47 -13.61 7.28
C TYR A 147 6.88 -15.05 7.64
N HIS A 148 7.37 -15.81 6.65
CA HIS A 148 7.91 -17.16 6.84
C HIS A 148 8.98 -17.45 5.78
N GLY A 149 10.14 -17.97 6.18
CA GLY A 149 11.26 -18.29 5.28
C GLY A 149 12.62 -17.94 5.88
N SER A 150 13.65 -17.93 5.03
CA SER A 150 15.04 -17.67 5.39
C SER A 150 15.50 -16.24 5.03
N GLU A 151 16.70 -15.85 5.48
CA GLU A 151 17.31 -14.57 5.07
C GLU A 151 17.63 -14.51 3.57
N GLU A 152 17.93 -15.65 2.95
CA GLU A 152 18.11 -15.74 1.50
C GLU A 152 16.80 -15.49 0.77
N ASP A 153 15.69 -15.98 1.30
CA ASP A 153 14.35 -15.71 0.78
C ASP A 153 13.99 -14.23 0.91
N TYR A 154 14.38 -13.57 2.02
CA TYR A 154 14.18 -12.14 2.17
C TYR A 154 14.87 -11.36 1.05
N ALA A 155 16.14 -11.69 0.74
CA ALA A 155 16.88 -11.02 -0.33
C ALA A 155 16.22 -11.21 -1.70
N LYS A 156 15.68 -12.40 -1.97
CA LYS A 156 14.89 -12.67 -3.20
C LYS A 156 13.61 -11.84 -3.23
N GLY A 157 12.87 -11.77 -2.13
CA GLY A 157 11.65 -10.97 -1.99
C GLY A 157 11.92 -9.46 -2.16
N ASP A 158 13.00 -8.94 -1.56
CA ASP A 158 13.44 -7.54 -1.72
C ASP A 158 13.72 -7.21 -3.20
N ALA A 159 14.42 -8.07 -3.93
CA ALA A 159 14.70 -7.86 -5.35
C ALA A 159 13.41 -7.79 -6.19
N ILE A 160 12.47 -8.70 -5.94
CA ILE A 160 11.16 -8.71 -6.61
C ILE A 160 10.38 -7.45 -6.25
N ALA A 161 10.30 -7.08 -4.97
CA ALA A 161 9.58 -5.90 -4.50
C ALA A 161 10.11 -4.59 -5.11
N ARG A 162 11.43 -4.45 -5.23
CA ARG A 162 12.05 -3.30 -5.89
C ARG A 162 11.68 -3.21 -7.38
N ALA A 163 11.54 -4.32 -8.06
CA ALA A 163 11.09 -4.34 -9.45
C ALA A 163 9.59 -4.02 -9.57
N MET A 164 8.75 -4.61 -8.70
CA MET A 164 7.30 -4.37 -8.69
C MET A 164 6.92 -2.89 -8.52
N TYR A 165 7.65 -2.18 -7.66
CA TYR A 165 7.34 -0.82 -7.24
C TYR A 165 8.30 0.25 -7.80
N ALA A 166 9.14 -0.13 -8.77
CA ALA A 166 10.13 0.77 -9.36
C ALA A 166 9.51 2.07 -9.93
N PRO A 167 10.20 3.21 -9.78
CA PRO A 167 11.52 3.39 -9.17
C PRO A 167 11.47 3.44 -7.63
N VAL A 168 12.28 2.61 -6.96
CA VAL A 168 12.33 2.51 -5.49
C VAL A 168 13.54 3.25 -4.92
N MET A 169 13.30 4.13 -3.95
CA MET A 169 14.35 4.84 -3.20
C MET A 169 15.01 3.91 -2.18
N ASN A 170 14.25 3.46 -1.19
CA ASN A 170 14.70 2.51 -0.16
C ASN A 170 13.61 1.47 0.11
N ASN A 171 14.02 0.27 0.49
CA ASN A 171 13.14 -0.72 1.10
C ASN A 171 13.47 -0.81 2.59
N TYR A 172 12.50 -0.54 3.45
CA TYR A 172 12.64 -0.66 4.90
C TYR A 172 12.12 -2.02 5.34
N ARG A 173 13.02 -2.84 5.89
CA ARG A 173 12.64 -4.12 6.47
C ARG A 173 11.94 -3.92 7.81
N ILE A 174 10.74 -4.44 7.94
CA ILE A 174 9.91 -4.40 9.15
C ILE A 174 9.25 -5.76 9.38
N THR A 175 8.52 -5.91 10.47
CA THR A 175 7.66 -7.10 10.69
C THR A 175 6.28 -6.90 10.09
N VAL A 176 5.52 -8.00 9.91
CA VAL A 176 4.11 -7.93 9.48
C VAL A 176 3.26 -7.13 10.47
N GLU A 177 3.49 -7.30 11.78
CA GLU A 177 2.80 -6.52 12.82
C GLU A 177 3.12 -5.02 12.70
N GLN A 178 4.39 -4.67 12.52
CA GLN A 178 4.78 -3.26 12.30
C GLN A 178 4.15 -2.68 11.03
N MET A 179 4.05 -3.48 9.96
CA MET A 179 3.39 -3.06 8.72
C MET A 179 1.88 -2.86 8.93
N ALA A 180 1.22 -3.72 9.71
CA ALA A 180 -0.17 -3.58 10.08
C ALA A 180 -0.45 -2.34 10.97
N ILE A 181 0.50 -1.96 11.82
CA ILE A 181 0.42 -0.68 12.56
C ILE A 181 0.50 0.51 11.59
N LEU A 182 1.35 0.44 10.56
CA LEU A 182 1.49 1.52 9.59
C LEU A 182 0.24 1.67 8.72
N GLU A 183 -0.19 0.61 8.04
CA GLU A 183 -1.24 0.71 7.02
C GLU A 183 -2.65 0.77 7.63
N PRO A 184 -3.21 -0.25 8.26
CA PRO A 184 -4.56 -0.18 8.80
C PRO A 184 -4.76 0.86 9.90
N ALA A 185 -3.82 0.98 10.85
CA ALA A 185 -4.06 1.87 11.99
C ALA A 185 -3.64 3.32 11.71
N LEU A 186 -2.37 3.54 11.32
CA LEU A 186 -1.84 4.91 11.19
C LEU A 186 -2.37 5.60 9.94
N VAL A 187 -2.35 4.92 8.78
CA VAL A 187 -2.70 5.56 7.50
C VAL A 187 -4.19 5.47 7.22
N GLU A 188 -4.77 4.28 7.13
CA GLU A 188 -6.18 4.13 6.74
C GLU A 188 -7.13 4.62 7.83
N THR A 189 -6.92 4.23 9.09
CA THR A 189 -7.82 4.62 10.17
C THR A 189 -7.58 6.06 10.61
N PHE A 190 -6.36 6.42 10.99
CA PHE A 190 -6.12 7.73 11.60
C PHE A 190 -5.93 8.85 10.56
N ALA A 191 -4.92 8.72 9.68
CA ALA A 191 -4.58 9.82 8.76
C ALA A 191 -5.70 10.08 7.75
N ALA A 192 -6.29 9.04 7.13
CA ALA A 192 -7.39 9.21 6.18
C ALA A 192 -8.64 9.83 6.84
N THR A 193 -8.95 9.47 8.09
CA THR A 193 -10.05 10.08 8.86
C THR A 193 -9.80 11.56 9.10
N VAL A 194 -8.59 11.95 9.52
CA VAL A 194 -8.24 13.37 9.75
C VAL A 194 -8.31 14.17 8.44
N ILE A 195 -7.80 13.61 7.34
CA ILE A 195 -7.85 14.26 6.02
C ILE A 195 -9.30 14.42 5.54
N THR A 196 -10.16 13.43 5.80
CA THR A 196 -11.60 13.53 5.51
C THR A 196 -12.24 14.66 6.30
N ALA A 197 -11.96 14.81 7.59
CA ALA A 197 -12.45 15.91 8.41
C ALA A 197 -11.94 17.28 7.92
N ILE A 198 -10.70 17.36 7.44
CA ILE A 198 -10.17 18.58 6.79
C ILE A 198 -10.99 18.95 5.55
N LYS A 199 -11.36 17.96 4.72
CA LYS A 199 -12.20 18.18 3.54
C LYS A 199 -13.59 18.68 3.94
N GLU A 200 -14.21 18.09 4.95
CA GLU A 200 -15.50 18.53 5.48
C GLU A 200 -15.46 19.99 6.01
N ALA A 201 -14.37 20.34 6.71
CA ALA A 201 -14.16 21.70 7.19
C ALA A 201 -14.01 22.72 6.03
N LEU A 202 -13.34 22.34 4.94
CA LEU A 202 -13.26 23.15 3.71
C LEU A 202 -14.65 23.36 3.13
N ASP A 203 -15.46 22.31 2.98
CA ASP A 203 -16.82 22.40 2.41
C ASP A 203 -17.72 23.29 3.26
N LEU A 204 -17.63 23.15 4.59
CA LEU A 204 -18.35 24.02 5.50
C LEU A 204 -17.93 25.49 5.35
N SER A 205 -16.65 25.77 5.19
CA SER A 205 -16.13 27.12 4.96
C SER A 205 -16.70 27.76 3.69
N VAL A 206 -16.79 26.98 2.61
CA VAL A 206 -17.45 27.43 1.36
C VAL A 206 -18.95 27.70 1.59
N GLN A 207 -19.65 26.86 2.33
CA GLN A 207 -21.05 27.09 2.71
C GLN A 207 -21.22 28.37 3.56
N MET A 208 -20.23 28.77 4.33
CA MET A 208 -20.18 30.02 5.09
C MET A 208 -19.92 31.25 4.22
N GLY A 209 -19.76 31.08 2.89
CA GLY A 209 -19.63 32.15 1.92
C GLY A 209 -18.22 32.45 1.42
N LEU A 210 -17.23 31.59 1.72
CA LEU A 210 -15.89 31.73 1.14
C LEU A 210 -15.90 31.30 -0.33
N PRO A 211 -15.20 32.00 -1.23
CA PRO A 211 -14.97 31.53 -2.59
C PRO A 211 -14.20 30.20 -2.58
N GLU A 212 -14.72 29.17 -3.23
CA GLU A 212 -14.18 27.80 -3.18
C GLU A 212 -12.70 27.73 -3.56
N GLU A 213 -12.31 28.35 -4.67
CA GLU A 213 -10.92 28.33 -5.12
C GLU A 213 -9.98 28.99 -4.12
N ALA A 214 -10.36 30.14 -3.55
CA ALA A 214 -9.57 30.83 -2.54
C ALA A 214 -9.43 30.00 -1.26
N ALA A 215 -10.50 29.38 -0.79
CA ALA A 215 -10.49 28.53 0.38
C ALA A 215 -9.58 27.31 0.18
N ARG A 216 -9.67 26.66 -0.98
CA ARG A 216 -8.86 25.48 -1.34
C ARG A 216 -7.37 25.83 -1.41
N GLU A 217 -7.01 26.85 -2.17
CA GLU A 217 -5.60 27.21 -2.36
C GLU A 217 -4.96 27.68 -1.05
N PHE A 218 -5.71 28.44 -0.25
CA PHE A 218 -5.25 28.88 1.06
C PHE A 218 -5.03 27.67 1.99
N LEU A 219 -5.98 26.74 2.07
CA LEU A 219 -5.88 25.54 2.91
C LEU A 219 -4.71 24.65 2.49
N PHE A 220 -4.56 24.35 1.21
CA PHE A 220 -3.50 23.45 0.73
C PHE A 220 -2.10 24.04 0.96
N GLY A 221 -1.94 25.35 0.75
CA GLY A 221 -0.69 26.02 1.08
C GLY A 221 -0.36 25.96 2.57
N HIS A 222 -1.37 26.12 3.43
CA HIS A 222 -1.20 26.04 4.87
C HIS A 222 -0.94 24.62 5.36
N ILE A 223 -1.66 23.62 4.88
CA ILE A 223 -1.38 22.20 5.20
C ILE A 223 0.08 21.86 4.89
N ARG A 224 0.59 22.28 3.74
CA ARG A 224 1.98 22.00 3.35
C ARG A 224 2.98 22.61 4.34
N ILE A 225 2.82 23.88 4.71
CA ILE A 225 3.74 24.54 5.65
C ILE A 225 3.59 24.02 7.08
N GLU A 226 2.37 23.71 7.51
CA GLU A 226 2.08 23.12 8.83
C GLU A 226 2.73 21.75 8.97
N LEU A 227 2.62 20.89 7.97
CA LEU A 227 3.32 19.60 7.93
C LEU A 227 4.84 19.79 7.96
N ALA A 228 5.36 20.76 7.21
CA ALA A 228 6.80 21.05 7.23
C ALA A 228 7.28 21.52 8.62
N ILE A 229 6.47 22.29 9.34
CA ILE A 229 6.78 22.74 10.71
C ILE A 229 6.75 21.56 11.68
N ILE A 230 5.67 20.78 11.71
CA ILE A 230 5.48 19.70 12.69
C ILE A 230 6.53 18.60 12.51
N PHE A 231 6.85 18.25 11.25
CA PHE A 231 7.82 17.20 10.94
C PHE A 231 9.27 17.68 10.78
N GLY A 232 9.54 18.95 11.12
CA GLY A 232 10.91 19.47 11.23
C GLY A 232 11.58 19.86 9.92
N PHE A 233 10.85 19.96 8.81
CA PHE A 233 11.40 20.38 7.51
C PHE A 233 11.58 21.91 7.42
N ALA A 234 10.76 22.70 8.10
CA ALA A 234 10.75 24.17 7.98
C ALA A 234 11.80 24.89 8.83
N GLY A 235 12.37 24.25 9.83
CA GLY A 235 13.41 24.83 10.72
C GLY A 235 12.93 25.93 11.66
N PHE A 236 11.63 26.22 11.75
CA PHE A 236 11.01 27.18 12.68
C PHE A 236 9.68 26.64 13.22
N PRO A 237 9.24 27.10 14.42
CA PRO A 237 8.00 26.64 15.04
C PRO A 237 6.77 27.39 14.53
N PHE A 238 5.58 26.90 14.87
CA PHE A 238 4.33 27.64 14.74
C PHE A 238 4.37 28.99 15.46
N SER A 239 3.62 29.96 14.93
CA SER A 239 3.33 31.21 15.62
C SER A 239 2.61 30.97 16.96
N ASP A 240 2.69 31.91 17.89
CA ASP A 240 2.03 31.79 19.18
C ASP A 240 0.51 31.74 19.06
N GLY A 241 -0.06 32.44 18.05
CA GLY A 241 -1.47 32.36 17.72
C GLY A 241 -1.90 30.95 17.27
N ALA A 242 -1.12 30.31 16.39
CA ALA A 242 -1.39 28.95 15.94
C ALA A 242 -1.28 27.93 17.09
N LYS A 243 -0.24 28.05 17.94
CA LYS A 243 -0.09 27.21 19.15
C LYS A 243 -1.29 27.33 20.09
N LEU A 244 -1.78 28.56 20.30
CA LEU A 244 -2.98 28.80 21.13
C LEU A 244 -4.23 28.18 20.51
N ALA A 245 -4.43 28.36 19.20
CA ALA A 245 -5.55 27.77 18.49
C ALA A 245 -5.54 26.23 18.60
N ILE A 246 -4.41 25.58 18.35
CA ILE A 246 -4.24 24.13 18.48
C ILE A 246 -4.59 23.68 19.91
N LYS A 247 -4.01 24.32 20.93
CA LYS A 247 -4.30 24.00 22.33
C LYS A 247 -5.79 24.08 22.66
N ASN A 248 -6.48 25.11 22.17
CA ASN A 248 -7.88 25.34 22.48
C ASN A 248 -8.86 24.44 21.69
N ALA A 249 -8.40 23.90 20.57
CA ALA A 249 -9.22 23.08 19.67
C ALA A 249 -9.02 21.58 19.86
N TYR A 250 -7.85 21.14 20.33
CA TYR A 250 -7.44 19.72 20.33
C TYR A 250 -8.49 18.82 21.00
N ASP A 251 -8.87 19.10 22.24
CA ASP A 251 -9.84 18.31 23.00
C ASP A 251 -11.31 18.50 22.54
N LYS A 252 -11.55 19.44 21.64
CA LYS A 252 -12.86 19.63 21.01
C LYS A 252 -13.00 18.78 19.76
N ILE A 253 -11.90 18.50 19.08
CA ILE A 253 -11.85 17.73 17.83
C ILE A 253 -11.62 16.26 18.14
N PHE A 254 -10.65 15.97 19.00
CA PHE A 254 -10.28 14.61 19.35
C PHE A 254 -10.85 14.21 20.71
N ARG A 255 -11.38 12.99 20.80
CA ARG A 255 -11.74 12.39 22.09
C ARG A 255 -10.48 12.22 22.95
N PRO A 256 -10.53 12.40 24.27
CA PRO A 256 -9.36 12.23 25.13
C PRO A 256 -8.70 10.85 25.03
N ASP A 257 -9.48 9.82 24.78
CA ASP A 257 -9.10 8.39 24.72
C ASP A 257 -8.82 7.87 23.30
N TRP A 258 -8.66 8.77 22.30
CA TRP A 258 -8.53 8.32 20.92
C TRP A 258 -7.27 7.47 20.65
N LYS A 259 -6.18 7.73 21.38
CA LYS A 259 -4.93 6.98 21.24
C LYS A 259 -5.12 5.54 21.67
N GLU A 260 -5.76 5.35 22.83
CA GLU A 260 -6.05 4.05 23.40
C GLU A 260 -7.07 3.26 22.56
N ASN A 261 -7.99 3.95 21.88
CA ASN A 261 -9.03 3.32 21.10
C ASN A 261 -8.64 3.03 19.64
N ILE A 262 -7.65 3.75 19.09
CA ILE A 262 -7.25 3.63 17.67
C ILE A 262 -5.85 3.05 17.53
N MET A 263 -4.88 3.57 18.32
CA MET A 263 -3.46 3.26 18.17
C MET A 263 -3.00 2.17 19.15
N ASN A 264 -3.77 1.09 19.30
CA ASN A 264 -3.42 -0.07 20.11
C ASN A 264 -3.61 -1.38 19.33
N LEU A 265 -2.92 -2.44 19.77
CA LEU A 265 -2.91 -3.72 19.05
C LEU A 265 -4.26 -4.45 19.05
N ASP A 266 -5.10 -4.27 20.07
CA ASP A 266 -6.41 -4.91 20.11
C ASP A 266 -7.40 -4.25 19.14
N ALA A 267 -7.41 -2.91 19.08
CA ALA A 267 -8.17 -2.18 18.07
C ALA A 267 -7.70 -2.52 16.64
N LEU A 268 -6.38 -2.63 16.44
CA LEU A 268 -5.81 -3.06 15.18
C LEU A 268 -6.28 -4.46 14.76
N LYS A 269 -6.29 -5.43 15.67
CA LYS A 269 -6.79 -6.80 15.38
C LYS A 269 -8.24 -6.79 14.93
N VAL A 270 -9.08 -5.99 15.59
CA VAL A 270 -10.50 -5.85 15.21
C VAL A 270 -10.61 -5.26 13.80
N SER A 271 -9.93 -4.15 13.53
CA SER A 271 -9.96 -3.49 12.21
C SER A 271 -9.47 -4.42 11.10
N VAL A 272 -8.36 -5.12 11.30
CA VAL A 272 -7.83 -6.05 10.30
C VAL A 272 -8.75 -7.25 10.07
N ALA A 273 -9.40 -7.76 11.12
CA ALA A 273 -10.40 -8.82 10.99
C ALA A 273 -11.60 -8.36 10.16
N GLU A 274 -12.05 -7.12 10.31
CA GLU A 274 -13.13 -6.54 9.49
C GLU A 274 -12.71 -6.41 8.01
N ILE A 275 -11.48 -5.99 7.74
CA ILE A 275 -10.94 -5.87 6.38
C ILE A 275 -10.87 -7.23 5.68
N THR A 276 -10.37 -8.25 6.36
CA THR A 276 -10.08 -9.57 5.77
C THR A 276 -11.28 -10.49 5.72
N HIS A 277 -12.18 -10.43 6.70
CA HIS A 277 -13.38 -11.28 6.76
C HIS A 277 -14.60 -10.59 6.15
N SER A 278 -14.43 -9.36 5.66
CA SER A 278 -15.48 -8.54 5.04
C SER A 278 -16.81 -8.82 5.69
N LEU A 279 -17.23 -7.94 6.56
CA LEU A 279 -18.59 -7.83 7.09
C LEU A 279 -19.59 -8.77 6.37
N LYS A 280 -19.77 -9.98 6.91
CA LYS A 280 -20.88 -10.85 6.53
C LYS A 280 -22.15 -10.36 7.19
#